data_33d2f95feedfc7e62feca4eea9aba727
#
_entry.id   33d2f95feedfc7e62feca4eea9aba727
#
_cell.length_a   1.000
_cell.length_b   1.000
_cell.length_c   1.000
_cell.angle_alpha   90.00
_cell.angle_beta   90.00
_cell.angle_gamma   90.00
#
_symmetry.space_group_name_H-M   'P 1'
#
loop_
_entity.id
_entity.type
_entity.pdbx_description
1 polymer ?
#
loop_
_entity_poly.entity_id
_entity_poly.type
_entity_poly.pdbx_seq_one_letter_code
_entity_poly.pdbx_strand_id
1 'polypeptide(L)'
;MRRVVVTGLGLLTPLGWGVEHNWRGILEGRSGIGPITNFDATGWGCTIAGEIPSVDGRGGGAPGQPGVFDHERVMSPKDRKRVDDFIVYAIAAADEALADAGWKPESDGDRERTGVMVGSGIGGLGPIAETAVILHEQGPRRVSPFFIPSSLINLTSGQISIRHGLKGPNHSVVTACATGAHAIGDAARMIAMDDADVMVAGGAESSIVPIGIAGFLACKALCTAYNDTPEKASRPYDRGHAGFVMGEGAGIMVLEEYEHAKARGAKIYAEVVGYGMSGDAYHITAPSEDGEGGLRAMKAALKRAGLQPSDLDYVNAHGTSTMADWIELRAIERLVGDHAKNLAVSSTKSMTGHLLGAAGAIESIFSVLAIRDQIAPPTINLDDPEEETRINLVPHKGQSMKIDVAMSNSFGFGGTNASVVFRKVA
;
A
#
# COMPACT_ATOMS: atom_id res chain seq x y z
N MET A 1 23.94 9.25 -9.76
CA MET A 1 22.79 8.35 -9.92
C MET A 1 21.75 9.08 -10.74
N ARG A 2 21.05 8.40 -11.62
CA ARG A 2 19.96 8.96 -12.42
C ARG A 2 18.80 9.38 -11.51
N ARG A 3 18.10 10.45 -11.87
CA ARG A 3 16.92 10.93 -11.15
C ARG A 3 15.72 10.06 -11.51
N VAL A 4 14.84 9.82 -10.56
CA VAL A 4 13.66 8.95 -10.72
C VAL A 4 12.40 9.73 -10.38
N VAL A 5 11.42 9.72 -11.27
CA VAL A 5 10.14 10.42 -11.11
C VAL A 5 8.96 9.48 -11.21
N VAL A 6 7.84 9.91 -10.66
CA VAL A 6 6.55 9.22 -10.74
C VAL A 6 5.77 9.82 -11.90
N THR A 7 5.44 9.00 -12.91
CA THR A 7 4.71 9.44 -14.11
C THR A 7 3.30 8.87 -14.20
N GLY A 8 2.99 7.78 -13.47
CA GLY A 8 1.66 7.19 -13.47
C GLY A 8 1.28 6.58 -12.13
N LEU A 9 0.00 6.57 -11.85
CA LEU A 9 -0.60 6.08 -10.60
C LEU A 9 -1.80 5.18 -10.91
N GLY A 10 -1.99 4.13 -10.11
CA GLY A 10 -3.17 3.28 -10.15
C GLY A 10 -3.55 2.79 -8.76
N LEU A 11 -4.84 2.84 -8.42
CA LEU A 11 -5.35 2.52 -7.10
C LEU A 11 -6.61 1.67 -7.15
N LEU A 12 -6.61 0.62 -6.33
CA LEU A 12 -7.77 -0.17 -5.97
C LEU A 12 -7.73 -0.39 -4.46
N THR A 13 -8.69 0.14 -3.70
CA THR A 13 -8.72 0.08 -2.24
C THR A 13 -10.15 -0.14 -1.73
N PRO A 14 -10.38 -0.30 -0.43
CA PRO A 14 -11.73 -0.34 0.14
C PRO A 14 -12.59 0.90 -0.15
N LEU A 15 -11.98 2.02 -0.56
CA LEU A 15 -12.71 3.19 -1.01
C LEU A 15 -13.22 3.06 -2.46
N GLY A 16 -12.68 2.10 -3.23
CA GLY A 16 -13.09 1.82 -4.59
C GLY A 16 -11.95 1.74 -5.60
N TRP A 17 -12.28 1.73 -6.89
CA TRP A 17 -11.35 1.70 -8.02
C TRP A 17 -11.16 3.08 -8.62
N GLY A 18 -9.91 3.43 -8.88
CA GLY A 18 -9.48 4.65 -9.55
C GLY A 18 -8.83 5.66 -8.62
N VAL A 19 -7.74 6.28 -9.08
CA VAL A 19 -6.89 7.20 -8.29
C VAL A 19 -7.69 8.39 -7.76
N GLU A 20 -8.38 9.11 -8.62
CA GLU A 20 -9.13 10.32 -8.24
C GLU A 20 -10.36 9.99 -7.38
N HIS A 21 -10.98 8.80 -7.59
CA HIS A 21 -12.09 8.34 -6.74
C HIS A 21 -11.63 8.07 -5.31
N ASN A 22 -10.49 7.38 -5.18
CA ASN A 22 -9.86 7.10 -3.89
C ASN A 22 -9.43 8.39 -3.18
N TRP A 23 -8.72 9.26 -3.90
CA TRP A 23 -8.21 10.50 -3.32
C TRP A 23 -9.32 11.41 -2.80
N ARG A 24 -10.41 11.54 -3.55
CA ARG A 24 -11.59 12.26 -3.08
C ARG A 24 -12.16 11.64 -1.80
N GLY A 25 -12.30 10.31 -1.74
CA GLY A 25 -12.75 9.59 -0.54
C GLY A 25 -11.84 9.83 0.67
N ILE A 26 -10.53 9.84 0.46
CA ILE A 26 -9.54 10.17 1.49
C ILE A 26 -9.75 11.60 2.01
N LEU A 27 -9.87 12.59 1.12
CA LEU A 27 -10.05 14.00 1.53
C LEU A 27 -11.40 14.26 2.21
N GLU A 28 -12.44 13.52 1.82
CA GLU A 28 -13.76 13.55 2.47
C GLU A 28 -13.78 12.85 3.83
N GLY A 29 -12.73 12.12 4.22
CA GLY A 29 -12.68 11.31 5.43
C GLY A 29 -13.65 10.12 5.38
N ARG A 30 -13.88 9.56 4.21
CA ARG A 30 -14.79 8.42 4.03
C ARG A 30 -14.11 7.12 4.49
N SER A 31 -14.81 6.34 5.31
CA SER A 31 -14.37 4.99 5.68
C SER A 31 -14.74 3.97 4.60
N GLY A 32 -13.78 3.11 4.23
CA GLY A 32 -14.00 1.93 3.40
C GLY A 32 -14.16 0.64 4.23
N ILE A 33 -14.28 0.76 5.55
CA ILE A 33 -14.40 -0.38 6.45
C ILE A 33 -15.88 -0.71 6.65
N GLY A 34 -16.21 -1.98 6.51
CA GLY A 34 -17.57 -2.49 6.64
C GLY A 34 -17.60 -3.94 7.20
N PRO A 35 -18.79 -4.54 7.29
CA PRO A 35 -18.91 -5.96 7.59
C PRO A 35 -18.24 -6.82 6.52
N ILE A 36 -17.61 -7.94 6.92
CA ILE A 36 -17.07 -8.92 5.98
C ILE A 36 -18.23 -9.55 5.19
N THR A 37 -18.12 -9.53 3.87
CA THR A 37 -19.10 -10.11 2.93
C THR A 37 -18.54 -11.25 2.09
N ASN A 38 -17.21 -11.42 2.06
CA ASN A 38 -16.54 -12.49 1.30
C ASN A 38 -16.85 -13.89 1.82
N PHE A 39 -17.17 -14.01 3.10
CA PHE A 39 -17.55 -15.28 3.76
C PHE A 39 -18.39 -15.00 5.01
N ASP A 40 -19.05 -16.02 5.53
CA ASP A 40 -19.83 -15.91 6.77
C ASP A 40 -18.88 -15.86 7.99
N ALA A 41 -18.71 -14.68 8.55
CA ALA A 41 -17.93 -14.42 9.77
C ALA A 41 -18.80 -14.38 11.04
N THR A 42 -20.05 -14.84 11.00
CA THR A 42 -20.97 -14.85 12.15
C THR A 42 -20.36 -15.61 13.34
N GLY A 43 -20.32 -14.96 14.50
CA GLY A 43 -19.75 -15.53 15.72
C GLY A 43 -18.22 -15.47 15.84
N TRP A 44 -17.54 -14.87 14.86
CA TRP A 44 -16.09 -14.61 14.96
C TRP A 44 -15.79 -13.39 15.83
N GLY A 45 -14.58 -13.33 16.40
CA GLY A 45 -14.15 -12.18 17.20
C GLY A 45 -14.01 -10.88 16.38
N CYS A 46 -13.70 -11.00 15.09
CA CYS A 46 -13.67 -9.89 14.14
C CYS A 46 -14.58 -10.22 12.95
N THR A 47 -15.56 -9.36 12.69
CA THR A 47 -16.54 -9.50 11.59
C THR A 47 -16.45 -8.35 10.59
N ILE A 48 -15.41 -7.53 10.66
CA ILE A 48 -15.22 -6.31 9.88
C ILE A 48 -13.89 -6.34 9.10
N ALA A 49 -13.90 -5.73 7.93
CA ALA A 49 -12.72 -5.54 7.08
C ALA A 49 -12.92 -4.39 6.10
N GLY A 50 -11.84 -3.96 5.45
CA GLY A 50 -11.87 -3.10 4.28
C GLY A 50 -11.90 -3.94 3.01
N GLU A 51 -13.07 -4.37 2.57
CA GLU A 51 -13.25 -5.08 1.29
C GLU A 51 -13.39 -4.10 0.13
N ILE A 52 -12.95 -4.50 -1.06
CA ILE A 52 -13.12 -3.69 -2.28
C ILE A 52 -14.59 -3.72 -2.71
N PRO A 53 -15.26 -2.55 -2.86
CA PRO A 53 -16.60 -2.49 -3.44
C PRO A 53 -16.60 -3.07 -4.86
N SER A 54 -17.34 -4.14 -5.14
CA SER A 54 -17.33 -4.81 -6.43
C SER A 54 -18.73 -5.15 -6.97
N VAL A 55 -18.83 -5.38 -8.28
CA VAL A 55 -20.11 -5.65 -9.01
C VAL A 55 -20.79 -6.95 -8.55
N ASP A 56 -20.09 -7.86 -7.92
CA ASP A 56 -20.65 -9.08 -7.31
C ASP A 56 -21.24 -8.86 -5.91
N GLY A 57 -21.25 -7.61 -5.44
CA GLY A 57 -21.82 -7.19 -4.16
C GLY A 57 -20.85 -7.21 -3.00
N ARG A 58 -19.64 -7.73 -3.17
CA ARG A 58 -18.60 -7.66 -2.13
C ARG A 58 -18.28 -6.22 -1.75
N GLY A 59 -17.94 -5.97 -0.51
CA GLY A 59 -17.66 -4.64 -0.01
C GLY A 59 -18.81 -3.63 -0.18
N GLY A 60 -20.04 -4.11 -0.39
CA GLY A 60 -21.23 -3.25 -0.60
C GLY A 60 -21.31 -2.60 -1.97
N GLY A 61 -20.53 -3.05 -2.97
CA GLY A 61 -20.58 -2.52 -4.34
C GLY A 61 -21.85 -2.85 -5.08
N ALA A 62 -22.30 -1.95 -5.98
CA ALA A 62 -23.41 -2.19 -6.89
C ALA A 62 -23.01 -1.90 -8.36
N PRO A 63 -23.50 -2.67 -9.35
CA PRO A 63 -23.18 -2.45 -10.74
C PRO A 63 -23.50 -1.02 -11.19
N GLY A 64 -22.58 -0.40 -11.93
CA GLY A 64 -22.73 0.96 -12.46
C GLY A 64 -22.45 2.09 -11.45
N GLN A 65 -22.19 1.78 -10.21
CA GLN A 65 -21.80 2.76 -9.19
C GLN A 65 -20.34 3.21 -9.40
N PRO A 66 -20.03 4.51 -9.33
CA PRO A 66 -18.65 5.00 -9.45
C PRO A 66 -17.72 4.38 -8.39
N GLY A 67 -16.52 3.98 -8.82
CA GLY A 67 -15.53 3.36 -7.93
C GLY A 67 -15.75 1.87 -7.66
N VAL A 68 -16.86 1.29 -8.10
CA VAL A 68 -17.11 -0.15 -7.96
C VAL A 68 -16.26 -0.96 -8.93
N PHE A 69 -15.53 -1.94 -8.39
CA PHE A 69 -14.62 -2.78 -9.14
C PHE A 69 -15.38 -3.84 -9.95
N ASP A 70 -14.98 -4.02 -11.19
CA ASP A 70 -15.50 -5.03 -12.11
C ASP A 70 -14.36 -5.92 -12.60
N HIS A 71 -14.31 -7.14 -12.10
CA HIS A 71 -13.31 -8.12 -12.47
C HIS A 71 -13.30 -8.45 -13.97
N GLU A 72 -14.46 -8.46 -14.62
CA GLU A 72 -14.58 -8.81 -16.05
C GLU A 72 -13.97 -7.74 -16.97
N ARG A 73 -13.85 -6.50 -16.50
CA ARG A 73 -13.12 -5.44 -17.23
C ARG A 73 -11.62 -5.66 -17.22
N VAL A 74 -11.09 -6.43 -16.26
CA VAL A 74 -9.66 -6.70 -16.09
C VAL A 74 -9.28 -8.04 -16.70
N MET A 75 -10.08 -9.08 -16.46
CA MET A 75 -9.73 -10.44 -16.83
C MET A 75 -10.99 -11.26 -17.15
N SER A 76 -10.92 -12.12 -18.19
CA SER A 76 -12.05 -13.00 -18.51
C SER A 76 -12.40 -13.94 -17.35
N PRO A 77 -13.67 -14.36 -17.17
CA PRO A 77 -14.05 -15.32 -16.14
C PRO A 77 -13.30 -16.65 -16.21
N LYS A 78 -12.84 -17.04 -17.41
CA LYS A 78 -12.03 -18.25 -17.62
C LYS A 78 -10.61 -18.08 -17.05
N ASP A 79 -10.00 -16.93 -17.27
CA ASP A 79 -8.62 -16.68 -16.84
C ASP A 79 -8.57 -16.34 -15.34
N ARG A 80 -9.62 -15.68 -14.79
CA ARG A 80 -9.76 -15.40 -13.36
C ARG A 80 -9.68 -16.69 -12.51
N LYS A 81 -10.19 -17.82 -12.98
CA LYS A 81 -10.09 -19.12 -12.30
C LYS A 81 -8.65 -19.66 -12.18
N ARG A 82 -7.67 -19.00 -12.78
CA ARG A 82 -6.27 -19.42 -12.84
C ARG A 82 -5.36 -18.55 -11.97
N VAL A 83 -5.88 -17.50 -11.35
CA VAL A 83 -5.15 -16.54 -10.54
C VAL A 83 -5.96 -16.20 -9.28
N ASP A 84 -5.28 -15.85 -8.20
CA ASP A 84 -5.93 -15.29 -7.02
C ASP A 84 -6.19 -13.79 -7.22
N ASP A 85 -7.12 -13.25 -6.43
CA ASP A 85 -7.59 -11.86 -6.56
C ASP A 85 -6.47 -10.83 -6.35
N PHE A 86 -5.44 -11.08 -5.51
CA PHE A 86 -4.31 -10.15 -5.39
C PHE A 86 -3.60 -9.89 -6.73
N ILE A 87 -3.54 -10.90 -7.61
CA ILE A 87 -2.99 -10.75 -8.96
C ILE A 87 -3.93 -9.90 -9.83
N VAL A 88 -5.25 -10.13 -9.75
CA VAL A 88 -6.24 -9.35 -10.50
C VAL A 88 -6.22 -7.88 -10.08
N TYR A 89 -6.12 -7.62 -8.78
CA TYR A 89 -6.03 -6.26 -8.23
C TYR A 89 -4.75 -5.55 -8.70
N ALA A 90 -3.63 -6.27 -8.69
CA ALA A 90 -2.35 -5.73 -9.21
C ALA A 90 -2.44 -5.37 -10.69
N ILE A 91 -3.06 -6.23 -11.52
CA ILE A 91 -3.26 -5.98 -12.94
C ILE A 91 -4.15 -4.75 -13.15
N ALA A 92 -5.27 -4.65 -12.41
CA ALA A 92 -6.19 -3.51 -12.53
C ALA A 92 -5.51 -2.17 -12.23
N ALA A 93 -4.73 -2.12 -11.13
CA ALA A 93 -3.97 -0.94 -10.76
C ALA A 93 -2.82 -0.65 -11.74
N ALA A 94 -2.17 -1.69 -12.30
CA ALA A 94 -1.11 -1.51 -13.29
C ALA A 94 -1.65 -0.99 -14.63
N ASP A 95 -2.81 -1.51 -15.09
CA ASP A 95 -3.48 -1.01 -16.29
C ASP A 95 -3.79 0.50 -16.15
N GLU A 96 -4.32 0.93 -14.99
CA GLU A 96 -4.58 2.33 -14.69
C GLU A 96 -3.29 3.15 -14.65
N ALA A 97 -2.25 2.68 -13.94
CA ALA A 97 -0.99 3.41 -13.79
C ALA A 97 -0.27 3.61 -15.13
N LEU A 98 -0.22 2.60 -15.99
CA LEU A 98 0.37 2.68 -17.32
C LEU A 98 -0.41 3.61 -18.25
N ALA A 99 -1.74 3.56 -18.18
CA ALA A 99 -2.61 4.48 -18.92
C ALA A 99 -2.42 5.92 -18.45
N ASP A 100 -2.35 6.16 -17.14
CA ASP A 100 -2.11 7.47 -16.54
C ASP A 100 -0.71 8.03 -16.90
N ALA A 101 0.31 7.17 -16.93
CA ALA A 101 1.65 7.52 -17.40
C ALA A 101 1.72 7.83 -18.90
N GLY A 102 0.71 7.42 -19.67
CA GLY A 102 0.78 7.43 -21.14
C GLY A 102 1.95 6.59 -21.66
N TRP A 103 2.36 5.53 -20.90
CA TRP A 103 3.49 4.69 -21.26
C TRP A 103 3.02 3.38 -21.90
N LYS A 104 3.37 3.22 -23.16
CA LYS A 104 3.15 2.00 -23.93
C LYS A 104 4.41 1.73 -24.75
N PRO A 105 5.28 0.79 -24.31
CA PRO A 105 6.52 0.52 -25.02
C PRO A 105 6.24 -0.04 -26.43
N GLU A 106 6.77 0.61 -27.45
CA GLU A 106 6.52 0.25 -28.86
C GLU A 106 7.71 -0.54 -29.44
N SER A 107 8.94 -0.13 -29.10
CA SER A 107 10.15 -0.82 -29.53
C SER A 107 10.55 -1.97 -28.62
N ASP A 108 11.37 -2.92 -29.12
CA ASP A 108 11.97 -3.94 -28.27
C ASP A 108 12.89 -3.32 -27.19
N GLY A 109 13.60 -2.25 -27.53
CA GLY A 109 14.43 -1.52 -26.56
C GLY A 109 13.62 -0.96 -25.40
N ASP A 110 12.46 -0.32 -25.67
CA ASP A 110 11.59 0.20 -24.61
C ASP A 110 11.06 -0.94 -23.73
N ARG A 111 10.70 -2.09 -24.34
CA ARG A 111 10.23 -3.27 -23.61
C ARG A 111 11.31 -3.85 -22.72
N GLU A 112 12.54 -3.96 -23.22
CA GLU A 112 13.69 -4.49 -22.47
C GLU A 112 14.15 -3.56 -21.36
N ARG A 113 13.87 -2.27 -21.47
CA ARG A 113 14.16 -1.23 -20.47
C ARG A 113 12.98 -0.91 -19.55
N THR A 114 11.83 -1.61 -19.71
CA THR A 114 10.67 -1.49 -18.83
C THR A 114 10.49 -2.73 -17.97
N GLY A 115 10.68 -2.60 -16.68
CA GLY A 115 10.58 -3.70 -15.70
C GLY A 115 9.32 -3.65 -14.85
N VAL A 116 9.12 -4.70 -14.04
CA VAL A 116 7.98 -4.83 -13.12
C VAL A 116 8.47 -5.34 -11.76
N MET A 117 8.08 -4.65 -10.69
CA MET A 117 8.36 -5.05 -9.30
C MET A 117 7.14 -4.82 -8.44
N VAL A 118 6.26 -5.82 -8.35
CA VAL A 118 5.04 -5.77 -7.55
C VAL A 118 5.03 -6.92 -6.56
N GLY A 119 4.94 -6.59 -5.27
CA GLY A 119 4.95 -7.56 -4.18
C GLY A 119 3.58 -7.81 -3.57
N SER A 120 3.52 -8.80 -2.69
CA SER A 120 2.40 -9.08 -1.79
C SER A 120 2.97 -9.58 -0.46
N GLY A 121 2.31 -9.29 0.65
CA GLY A 121 2.77 -9.71 1.97
C GLY A 121 2.60 -11.21 2.20
N ILE A 122 1.49 -11.79 1.71
CA ILE A 122 1.14 -13.20 1.91
C ILE A 122 0.89 -13.92 0.59
N GLY A 123 0.39 -13.22 -0.43
CA GLY A 123 0.05 -13.82 -1.72
C GLY A 123 -1.22 -14.67 -1.68
N GLY A 124 -1.25 -15.78 -2.43
CA GLY A 124 -2.42 -16.63 -2.63
C GLY A 124 -2.82 -17.49 -1.42
N LEU A 125 -3.08 -16.85 -0.29
CA LEU A 125 -3.43 -17.53 0.97
C LEU A 125 -4.74 -18.33 0.87
N GLY A 126 -5.75 -17.76 0.19
CA GLY A 126 -7.03 -18.44 -0.06
C GLY A 126 -6.87 -19.73 -0.86
N PRO A 127 -6.34 -19.70 -2.08
CA PRO A 127 -6.07 -20.89 -2.88
C PRO A 127 -5.19 -21.93 -2.18
N ILE A 128 -4.22 -21.51 -1.35
CA ILE A 128 -3.40 -22.47 -0.56
C ILE A 128 -4.27 -23.21 0.44
N ALA A 129 -5.10 -22.51 1.21
CA ALA A 129 -5.97 -23.13 2.22
C ALA A 129 -7.02 -24.06 1.56
N GLU A 130 -7.71 -23.58 0.53
CA GLU A 130 -8.72 -24.36 -0.21
C GLU A 130 -8.12 -25.61 -0.85
N THR A 131 -6.95 -25.47 -1.49
CA THR A 131 -6.28 -26.61 -2.14
C THR A 131 -5.80 -27.64 -1.11
N ALA A 132 -5.39 -27.22 0.09
CA ALA A 132 -5.01 -28.14 1.16
C ALA A 132 -6.21 -29.00 1.60
N VAL A 133 -7.41 -28.42 1.69
CA VAL A 133 -8.66 -29.17 1.98
C VAL A 133 -8.98 -30.14 0.83
N ILE A 134 -8.94 -29.67 -0.44
CA ILE A 134 -9.17 -30.52 -1.60
C ILE A 134 -8.19 -31.70 -1.64
N LEU A 135 -6.93 -31.48 -1.36
CA LEU A 135 -5.90 -32.52 -1.31
C LEU A 135 -6.22 -33.55 -0.22
N HIS A 136 -6.62 -33.07 0.97
CA HIS A 136 -6.95 -33.94 2.10
C HIS A 136 -8.19 -34.82 1.84
N GLU A 137 -9.26 -34.21 1.32
CA GLU A 137 -10.56 -34.87 1.13
C GLU A 137 -10.67 -35.70 -0.15
N GLN A 138 -10.04 -35.22 -1.24
CA GLN A 138 -10.28 -35.72 -2.60
C GLN A 138 -9.02 -36.30 -3.28
N GLY A 139 -7.85 -36.10 -2.66
CA GLY A 139 -6.58 -36.61 -3.14
C GLY A 139 -5.90 -35.75 -4.24
N PRO A 140 -4.66 -36.11 -4.62
CA PRO A 140 -3.79 -35.26 -5.45
C PRO A 140 -4.30 -35.05 -6.88
N ARG A 141 -5.12 -35.95 -7.42
CA ARG A 141 -5.69 -35.84 -8.78
C ARG A 141 -6.70 -34.70 -8.93
N ARG A 142 -7.20 -34.16 -7.84
CA ARG A 142 -8.19 -33.07 -7.81
C ARG A 142 -7.55 -31.70 -7.65
N VAL A 143 -6.26 -31.63 -7.34
CA VAL A 143 -5.51 -30.36 -7.27
C VAL A 143 -5.44 -29.71 -8.66
N SER A 144 -5.79 -28.43 -8.73
CA SER A 144 -5.77 -27.64 -9.97
C SER A 144 -4.33 -27.51 -10.51
N PRO A 145 -4.11 -27.64 -11.83
CA PRO A 145 -2.81 -27.36 -12.44
C PRO A 145 -2.42 -25.87 -12.32
N PHE A 146 -3.37 -25.00 -12.01
CA PHE A 146 -3.16 -23.57 -11.82
C PHE A 146 -2.91 -23.19 -10.36
N PHE A 147 -2.98 -24.16 -9.41
CA PHE A 147 -2.78 -23.87 -7.99
C PHE A 147 -1.47 -23.12 -7.70
N ILE A 148 -0.35 -23.65 -8.17
CA ILE A 148 0.94 -22.98 -7.94
C ILE A 148 1.01 -21.62 -8.61
N PRO A 149 0.71 -21.46 -9.93
CA PRO A 149 0.72 -20.14 -10.56
C PRO A 149 -0.24 -19.12 -9.92
N SER A 150 -1.38 -19.55 -9.37
CA SER A 150 -2.34 -18.64 -8.72
C SER A 150 -1.85 -18.14 -7.36
N SER A 151 -0.96 -18.88 -6.70
CA SER A 151 -0.53 -18.60 -5.33
C SER A 151 0.80 -17.85 -5.23
N LEU A 152 1.66 -17.94 -6.26
CA LEU A 152 2.99 -17.36 -6.23
C LEU A 152 2.96 -15.83 -6.30
N ILE A 153 3.63 -15.16 -5.37
CA ILE A 153 3.67 -13.68 -5.27
C ILE A 153 4.28 -13.05 -6.52
N ASN A 154 5.36 -13.62 -7.07
CA ASN A 154 6.01 -13.07 -8.26
C ASN A 154 5.14 -13.11 -9.52
N LEU A 155 4.01 -13.85 -9.50
CA LEU A 155 3.08 -13.86 -10.63
C LEU A 155 2.27 -12.55 -10.74
N THR A 156 2.25 -11.67 -9.72
CA THR A 156 1.79 -10.29 -9.90
C THR A 156 2.65 -9.59 -10.95
N SER A 157 3.97 -9.56 -10.75
CA SER A 157 4.92 -8.99 -11.72
C SER A 157 4.90 -9.74 -13.05
N GLY A 158 4.86 -11.08 -13.00
CA GLY A 158 4.84 -11.93 -14.19
C GLY A 158 3.62 -11.70 -15.08
N GLN A 159 2.41 -11.61 -14.52
CA GLN A 159 1.19 -11.38 -15.28
C GLN A 159 1.12 -9.97 -15.88
N ILE A 160 1.57 -8.95 -15.14
CA ILE A 160 1.68 -7.57 -15.66
C ILE A 160 2.68 -7.52 -16.81
N SER A 161 3.85 -8.14 -16.65
CA SER A 161 4.89 -8.24 -17.69
C SER A 161 4.36 -8.89 -18.96
N ILE A 162 3.68 -10.05 -18.84
CA ILE A 162 3.08 -10.77 -19.98
C ILE A 162 2.01 -9.91 -20.67
N ARG A 163 1.13 -9.28 -19.89
CA ARG A 163 0.01 -8.49 -20.41
C ARG A 163 0.47 -7.29 -21.25
N HIS A 164 1.53 -6.63 -20.81
CA HIS A 164 2.04 -5.39 -21.44
C HIS A 164 3.30 -5.60 -22.28
N GLY A 165 3.82 -6.83 -22.35
CA GLY A 165 5.02 -7.15 -23.12
C GLY A 165 6.29 -6.51 -22.54
N LEU A 166 6.39 -6.36 -21.21
CA LEU A 166 7.51 -5.74 -20.51
C LEU A 166 8.61 -6.76 -20.27
N LYS A 167 9.81 -6.54 -20.79
CA LYS A 167 10.92 -7.51 -20.82
C LYS A 167 12.10 -7.13 -19.92
N GLY A 168 12.01 -6.00 -19.20
CA GLY A 168 13.02 -5.54 -18.25
C GLY A 168 13.05 -6.39 -16.97
N PRO A 169 13.72 -5.93 -15.90
CA PRO A 169 13.79 -6.64 -14.63
C PRO A 169 12.40 -7.02 -14.13
N ASN A 170 12.22 -8.29 -13.72
CA ASN A 170 10.91 -8.81 -13.30
C ASN A 170 11.08 -9.69 -12.07
N HIS A 171 10.67 -9.19 -10.90
CA HIS A 171 10.64 -9.93 -9.65
C HIS A 171 9.69 -9.27 -8.63
N SER A 172 9.59 -9.84 -7.43
CA SER A 172 8.71 -9.37 -6.37
C SER A 172 9.46 -9.28 -5.05
N VAL A 173 9.03 -8.36 -4.21
CA VAL A 173 9.48 -8.21 -2.82
C VAL A 173 8.42 -8.80 -1.90
N VAL A 174 8.85 -9.42 -0.80
CA VAL A 174 7.97 -9.94 0.26
C VAL A 174 8.56 -9.53 1.61
N THR A 175 7.99 -8.50 2.20
CA THR A 175 8.44 -7.94 3.49
C THR A 175 7.24 -7.53 4.36
N ALA A 176 6.24 -8.42 4.42
CA ALA A 176 5.01 -8.20 5.17
C ALA A 176 4.38 -6.82 4.85
N CYS A 177 4.06 -6.01 5.88
CA CYS A 177 3.43 -4.71 5.71
C CYS A 177 4.31 -3.64 5.03
N ALA A 178 5.62 -3.86 4.91
CA ALA A 178 6.55 -2.95 4.23
C ALA A 178 6.75 -3.27 2.74
N THR A 179 6.12 -4.32 2.21
CA THR A 179 6.33 -4.85 0.86
C THR A 179 6.19 -3.77 -0.23
N GLY A 180 5.09 -3.03 -0.24
CA GLY A 180 4.84 -2.03 -1.29
C GLY A 180 5.86 -0.87 -1.28
N ALA A 181 6.26 -0.41 -0.09
CA ALA A 181 7.29 0.62 0.05
C ALA A 181 8.67 0.12 -0.38
N HIS A 182 9.05 -1.11 -0.03
CA HIS A 182 10.28 -1.73 -0.50
C HIS A 182 10.27 -1.90 -2.02
N ALA A 183 9.16 -2.37 -2.61
CA ALA A 183 9.06 -2.53 -4.06
C ALA A 183 9.27 -1.20 -4.81
N ILE A 184 8.65 -0.10 -4.34
CA ILE A 184 8.83 1.23 -4.92
C ILE A 184 10.29 1.71 -4.76
N GLY A 185 10.85 1.56 -3.57
CA GLY A 185 12.22 1.99 -3.28
C GLY A 185 13.28 1.22 -4.06
N ASP A 186 13.13 -0.10 -4.17
CA ASP A 186 14.07 -0.96 -4.91
C ASP A 186 13.93 -0.75 -6.43
N ALA A 187 12.70 -0.57 -6.95
CA ALA A 187 12.48 -0.21 -8.35
C ALA A 187 13.11 1.15 -8.70
N ALA A 188 12.98 2.15 -7.81
CA ALA A 188 13.65 3.44 -7.98
C ALA A 188 15.19 3.29 -8.00
N ARG A 189 15.76 2.39 -7.19
CA ARG A 189 17.19 2.08 -7.24
C ARG A 189 17.62 1.46 -8.56
N MET A 190 16.84 0.53 -9.11
CA MET A 190 17.15 -0.08 -10.41
C MET A 190 17.23 0.97 -11.51
N ILE A 191 16.27 1.91 -11.55
CA ILE A 191 16.32 3.02 -12.50
C ILE A 191 17.56 3.90 -12.23
N ALA A 192 17.82 4.24 -10.98
CA ALA A 192 18.95 5.11 -10.61
C ALA A 192 20.31 4.48 -10.94
N MET A 193 20.40 3.14 -10.95
CA MET A 193 21.59 2.35 -11.31
C MET A 193 21.69 1.97 -12.80
N ASP A 194 20.71 2.39 -13.61
CA ASP A 194 20.65 2.15 -15.06
C ASP A 194 20.29 0.71 -15.47
N ASP A 195 19.64 -0.06 -14.59
CA ASP A 195 19.13 -1.40 -14.93
C ASP A 195 17.82 -1.31 -15.74
N ALA A 196 17.05 -0.23 -15.61
CA ALA A 196 15.81 0.05 -16.32
C ALA A 196 15.62 1.55 -16.54
N ASP A 197 14.79 1.94 -17.51
CA ASP A 197 14.35 3.33 -17.69
C ASP A 197 12.96 3.56 -17.09
N VAL A 198 12.13 2.53 -17.08
CA VAL A 198 10.77 2.54 -16.52
C VAL A 198 10.56 1.31 -15.66
N MET A 199 9.93 1.49 -14.49
CA MET A 199 9.53 0.39 -13.61
C MET A 199 8.07 0.56 -13.20
N VAL A 200 7.29 -0.51 -13.38
CA VAL A 200 5.94 -0.65 -12.79
C VAL A 200 6.12 -1.27 -11.41
N ALA A 201 5.86 -0.51 -10.35
CA ALA A 201 6.20 -0.91 -8.99
C ALA A 201 5.07 -0.67 -7.99
N GLY A 202 4.97 -1.54 -7.00
CA GLY A 202 3.99 -1.39 -5.93
C GLY A 202 3.68 -2.67 -5.19
N GLY A 203 2.44 -2.79 -4.70
CA GLY A 203 2.00 -3.95 -3.93
C GLY A 203 0.52 -4.22 -4.07
N ALA A 204 0.15 -5.48 -3.86
CA ALA A 204 -1.24 -5.95 -3.87
C ALA A 204 -1.47 -6.99 -2.77
N GLU A 205 -2.70 -7.06 -2.25
CA GLU A 205 -3.09 -8.03 -1.23
C GLU A 205 -4.57 -8.40 -1.32
N SER A 206 -4.91 -9.69 -1.07
CA SER A 206 -6.29 -10.20 -1.01
C SER A 206 -6.46 -11.21 0.13
N SER A 207 -6.02 -10.84 1.34
CA SER A 207 -5.97 -11.76 2.49
C SER A 207 -7.24 -11.78 3.34
N ILE A 208 -8.35 -11.12 2.91
CA ILE A 208 -9.66 -11.19 3.60
C ILE A 208 -10.34 -12.52 3.25
N VAL A 209 -9.79 -13.58 3.78
CA VAL A 209 -10.25 -14.98 3.64
C VAL A 209 -10.31 -15.62 5.02
N PRO A 210 -11.09 -16.71 5.21
CA PRO A 210 -11.27 -17.31 6.54
C PRO A 210 -9.96 -17.57 7.30
N ILE A 211 -8.98 -18.19 6.67
CA ILE A 211 -7.69 -18.50 7.31
C ILE A 211 -6.87 -17.22 7.60
N GLY A 212 -6.99 -16.17 6.78
CA GLY A 212 -6.33 -14.89 7.00
C GLY A 212 -6.87 -14.19 8.26
N ILE A 213 -8.19 -14.04 8.35
CA ILE A 213 -8.84 -13.46 9.53
C ILE A 213 -8.56 -14.30 10.78
N ALA A 214 -8.70 -15.64 10.71
CA ALA A 214 -8.42 -16.53 11.84
C ALA A 214 -6.95 -16.43 12.31
N GLY A 215 -6.00 -16.36 11.39
CA GLY A 215 -4.58 -16.24 11.70
C GLY A 215 -4.25 -14.96 12.45
N PHE A 216 -4.75 -13.82 11.97
CA PHE A 216 -4.51 -12.52 12.64
C PHE A 216 -5.32 -12.35 13.94
N LEU A 217 -6.49 -13.00 14.07
CA LEU A 217 -7.19 -13.11 15.36
C LEU A 217 -6.36 -13.90 16.37
N ALA A 218 -5.78 -15.03 15.97
CA ALA A 218 -4.90 -15.83 16.82
C ALA A 218 -3.67 -15.03 17.29
N CYS A 219 -3.14 -14.15 16.45
CA CYS A 219 -2.07 -13.21 16.81
C CYS A 219 -2.55 -12.05 17.71
N LYS A 220 -3.86 -11.91 17.98
CA LYS A 220 -4.46 -10.80 18.71
C LYS A 220 -4.14 -9.42 18.09
N ALA A 221 -4.01 -9.38 16.78
CA ALA A 221 -3.63 -8.18 16.05
C ALA A 221 -4.83 -7.41 15.48
N LEU A 222 -5.98 -8.09 15.25
CA LEU A 222 -7.17 -7.48 14.68
C LEU A 222 -8.02 -6.76 15.71
N CYS A 223 -8.68 -5.70 15.25
CA CYS A 223 -9.71 -4.99 16.00
C CYS A 223 -10.94 -5.89 16.19
N THR A 224 -11.37 -6.07 17.43
CA THR A 224 -12.56 -6.89 17.82
C THR A 224 -13.61 -6.06 18.55
N ALA A 225 -13.33 -4.77 18.81
CA ALA A 225 -14.18 -3.94 19.67
C ALA A 225 -15.28 -3.19 18.93
N TYR A 226 -15.19 -3.04 17.60
CA TYR A 226 -16.06 -2.16 16.80
C TYR A 226 -16.86 -2.90 15.72
N ASN A 227 -17.20 -4.17 15.95
CA ASN A 227 -17.96 -4.96 14.96
C ASN A 227 -19.32 -4.33 14.60
N ASP A 228 -19.96 -3.63 15.53
CA ASP A 228 -21.25 -2.94 15.32
C ASP A 228 -21.12 -1.51 14.74
N THR A 229 -19.91 -0.98 14.70
CA THR A 229 -19.59 0.38 14.19
C THR A 229 -18.27 0.34 13.38
N PRO A 230 -18.25 -0.42 12.27
CA PRO A 230 -17.01 -0.73 11.53
C PRO A 230 -16.26 0.52 11.07
N GLU A 231 -16.98 1.60 10.72
CA GLU A 231 -16.38 2.87 10.29
C GLU A 231 -15.55 3.56 11.38
N LYS A 232 -15.71 3.16 12.65
CA LYS A 232 -14.96 3.68 13.80
C LYS A 232 -13.80 2.80 14.24
N ALA A 233 -13.61 1.65 13.61
CA ALA A 233 -12.71 0.62 14.10
C ALA A 233 -11.21 0.94 13.89
N SER A 234 -10.86 1.55 12.76
CA SER A 234 -9.49 2.00 12.52
C SER A 234 -9.31 3.43 13.01
N ARG A 235 -8.58 3.58 14.12
CA ARG A 235 -8.42 4.84 14.86
C ARG A 235 -7.00 5.05 15.36
N PRO A 236 -6.05 5.29 14.41
CA PRO A 236 -4.65 5.54 14.75
C PRO A 236 -4.50 6.70 15.73
N TYR A 237 -3.58 6.56 16.69
CA TYR A 237 -3.25 7.53 17.75
C TYR A 237 -4.36 7.80 18.78
N ASP A 238 -5.55 7.23 18.62
CA ASP A 238 -6.67 7.39 19.53
C ASP A 238 -6.59 6.39 20.69
N ARG A 239 -6.93 6.83 21.89
CA ARG A 239 -6.94 6.00 23.12
C ARG A 239 -7.86 4.77 22.99
N GLY A 240 -8.89 4.86 22.16
CA GLY A 240 -9.83 3.77 21.88
C GLY A 240 -9.35 2.76 20.86
N HIS A 241 -8.09 2.81 20.39
CA HIS A 241 -7.57 1.84 19.43
C HIS A 241 -7.64 0.41 20.00
N ALA A 242 -7.94 -0.57 19.17
CA ALA A 242 -8.18 -1.95 19.61
C ALA A 242 -7.59 -3.01 18.65
N GLY A 243 -6.60 -2.64 17.86
CA GLY A 243 -6.00 -3.47 16.83
C GLY A 243 -6.27 -2.95 15.43
N PHE A 244 -5.56 -3.47 14.43
CA PHE A 244 -5.75 -3.03 13.05
C PHE A 244 -7.00 -3.66 12.41
N VAL A 245 -7.56 -3.00 11.41
CA VAL A 245 -8.59 -3.56 10.53
C VAL A 245 -7.93 -4.01 9.24
N MET A 246 -8.10 -5.28 8.85
CA MET A 246 -7.55 -5.79 7.61
C MET A 246 -8.24 -5.14 6.40
N GLY A 247 -7.45 -4.73 5.41
CA GLY A 247 -7.92 -4.26 4.11
C GLY A 247 -7.32 -5.08 2.96
N GLU A 248 -7.89 -4.94 1.78
CA GLU A 248 -7.39 -5.54 0.53
C GLU A 248 -7.28 -4.51 -0.59
N GLY A 249 -6.51 -4.81 -1.63
CA GLY A 249 -6.38 -3.93 -2.79
C GLY A 249 -5.00 -3.93 -3.41
N ALA A 250 -4.73 -2.88 -4.20
CA ALA A 250 -3.46 -2.67 -4.87
C ALA A 250 -3.14 -1.18 -5.05
N GLY A 251 -1.86 -0.84 -4.96
CA GLY A 251 -1.31 0.44 -5.38
C GLY A 251 -0.13 0.22 -6.31
N ILE A 252 -0.16 0.85 -7.47
CA ILE A 252 0.89 0.76 -8.49
C ILE A 252 1.31 2.14 -8.93
N MET A 253 2.63 2.34 -8.99
CA MET A 253 3.27 3.52 -9.59
C MET A 253 4.04 3.13 -10.84
N VAL A 254 4.03 3.98 -11.85
CA VAL A 254 5.03 3.97 -12.91
C VAL A 254 6.13 4.94 -12.49
N LEU A 255 7.31 4.38 -12.26
CA LEU A 255 8.54 5.11 -11.98
C LEU A 255 9.34 5.21 -13.27
N GLU A 256 9.96 6.35 -13.52
CA GLU A 256 10.62 6.63 -14.78
C GLU A 256 11.89 7.47 -14.58
N GLU A 257 12.90 7.23 -15.38
CA GLU A 257 14.08 8.08 -15.42
C GLU A 257 13.69 9.49 -15.88
N TYR A 258 14.20 10.51 -15.19
CA TYR A 258 13.77 11.89 -15.35
C TYR A 258 13.96 12.46 -16.76
N GLU A 259 15.12 12.25 -17.38
CA GLU A 259 15.36 12.77 -18.73
C GLU A 259 14.57 11.98 -19.79
N HIS A 260 14.35 10.68 -19.57
CA HIS A 260 13.45 9.87 -20.37
C HIS A 260 12.01 10.40 -20.31
N ALA A 261 11.50 10.67 -19.11
CA ALA A 261 10.16 11.23 -18.89
C ALA A 261 10.00 12.60 -19.59
N LYS A 262 11.00 13.48 -19.44
CA LYS A 262 11.02 14.79 -20.10
C LYS A 262 11.04 14.68 -21.62
N ALA A 263 11.89 13.81 -22.15
CA ALA A 263 12.05 13.65 -23.61
C ALA A 263 10.75 13.25 -24.30
N ARG A 264 9.89 12.46 -23.63
CA ARG A 264 8.58 12.07 -24.16
C ARG A 264 7.42 13.00 -23.73
N GLY A 265 7.72 14.06 -22.96
CA GLY A 265 6.68 15.00 -22.47
C GLY A 265 5.73 14.38 -21.44
N ALA A 266 6.21 13.46 -20.63
CA ALA A 266 5.39 12.81 -19.60
C ALA A 266 4.91 13.80 -18.54
N LYS A 267 3.72 13.58 -18.01
CA LYS A 267 3.28 14.16 -16.75
C LYS A 267 4.17 13.64 -15.63
N ILE A 268 4.67 14.51 -14.79
CA ILE A 268 5.47 14.16 -13.62
C ILE A 268 4.74 14.62 -12.37
N TYR A 269 4.47 13.67 -11.47
CA TYR A 269 3.80 13.94 -10.20
C TYR A 269 4.77 14.43 -9.11
N ALA A 270 5.85 13.68 -8.92
CA ALA A 270 6.88 13.93 -7.92
C ALA A 270 8.17 13.21 -8.30
N GLU A 271 9.27 13.55 -7.62
CA GLU A 271 10.54 12.83 -7.69
C GLU A 271 10.69 11.91 -6.47
N VAL A 272 11.13 10.68 -6.67
CA VAL A 272 11.54 9.75 -5.60
C VAL A 272 12.98 10.09 -5.23
N VAL A 273 13.17 10.84 -4.16
CA VAL A 273 14.48 11.39 -3.79
C VAL A 273 15.19 10.57 -2.71
N GLY A 274 14.45 9.80 -1.91
CA GLY A 274 15.02 9.05 -0.81
C GLY A 274 14.33 7.73 -0.57
N TYR A 275 15.13 6.74 -0.16
CA TYR A 275 14.65 5.44 0.27
C TYR A 275 15.57 4.90 1.36
N GLY A 276 15.02 4.61 2.53
CA GLY A 276 15.73 4.06 3.68
C GLY A 276 15.13 2.75 4.14
N MET A 277 15.99 1.84 4.58
CA MET A 277 15.61 0.53 5.12
C MET A 277 16.35 0.27 6.42
N SER A 278 15.73 -0.52 7.29
CA SER A 278 16.36 -1.06 8.49
C SER A 278 15.69 -2.35 8.96
N GLY A 279 16.35 -3.08 9.85
CA GLY A 279 15.74 -4.19 10.57
C GLY A 279 15.79 -3.92 12.08
N ASP A 280 14.72 -4.25 12.82
CA ASP A 280 14.65 -4.04 14.28
C ASP A 280 15.53 -5.02 15.06
N ALA A 281 15.66 -6.25 14.57
CA ALA A 281 16.33 -7.35 15.25
C ALA A 281 15.83 -7.53 16.71
N TYR A 282 14.53 -7.39 16.93
CA TYR A 282 13.91 -7.35 18.25
C TYR A 282 12.88 -8.47 18.46
N HIS A 283 11.73 -8.41 17.76
CA HIS A 283 10.64 -9.36 17.93
C HIS A 283 9.93 -9.64 16.59
N ILE A 284 9.26 -10.81 16.48
CA ILE A 284 8.63 -11.23 15.21
C ILE A 284 7.41 -10.38 14.81
N THR A 285 6.70 -9.76 15.76
CA THR A 285 5.46 -9.00 15.48
C THR A 285 5.41 -7.62 16.13
N ALA A 286 6.30 -7.30 17.05
CA ALA A 286 6.33 -6.01 17.75
C ALA A 286 7.58 -5.19 17.37
N PRO A 287 7.45 -3.87 17.19
CA PRO A 287 8.62 -2.99 17.06
C PRO A 287 9.36 -2.91 18.40
N SER A 288 10.62 -2.46 18.37
CA SER A 288 11.33 -2.09 19.60
C SER A 288 10.62 -0.93 20.30
N GLU A 289 10.56 -0.95 21.63
CA GLU A 289 9.81 0.06 22.42
C GLU A 289 10.28 1.49 22.19
N ASP A 290 11.55 1.66 21.82
CA ASP A 290 12.13 2.96 21.49
C ASP A 290 11.94 3.38 20.02
N GLY A 291 11.38 2.51 19.15
CA GLY A 291 11.15 2.80 17.73
C GLY A 291 12.42 3.08 16.92
N GLU A 292 13.57 2.57 17.38
CA GLU A 292 14.90 2.89 16.82
C GLU A 292 15.04 2.38 15.38
N GLY A 293 14.45 1.22 15.06
CA GLY A 293 14.45 0.68 13.70
C GLY A 293 13.76 1.61 12.68
N GLY A 294 12.55 2.05 12.97
CA GLY A 294 11.84 3.03 12.14
C GLY A 294 12.62 4.34 12.01
N LEU A 295 13.21 4.83 13.13
CA LEU A 295 14.05 6.03 13.12
C LEU A 295 15.26 5.88 12.17
N ARG A 296 15.93 4.71 12.16
CA ARG A 296 17.06 4.45 11.26
C ARG A 296 16.62 4.43 9.77
N ALA A 297 15.47 3.85 9.48
CA ALA A 297 14.92 3.84 8.12
C ALA A 297 14.66 5.27 7.63
N MET A 298 13.97 6.09 8.44
CA MET A 298 13.70 7.50 8.12
C MET A 298 14.98 8.32 7.95
N LYS A 299 15.97 8.19 8.86
CA LYS A 299 17.28 8.85 8.75
C LYS A 299 18.02 8.46 7.47
N ALA A 300 18.00 7.17 7.12
CA ALA A 300 18.64 6.67 5.91
C ALA A 300 17.97 7.23 4.64
N ALA A 301 16.64 7.35 4.63
CA ALA A 301 15.89 7.93 3.53
C ALA A 301 16.26 9.40 3.31
N LEU A 302 16.23 10.22 4.36
CA LEU A 302 16.62 11.64 4.30
C LEU A 302 18.08 11.82 3.90
N LYS A 303 18.99 11.04 4.46
CA LYS A 303 20.41 11.07 4.08
C LYS A 303 20.61 10.84 2.57
N ARG A 304 19.91 9.87 1.99
CA ARG A 304 19.97 9.59 0.54
C ARG A 304 19.36 10.70 -0.30
N ALA A 305 18.30 11.30 0.19
CA ALA A 305 17.67 12.47 -0.44
C ALA A 305 18.53 13.73 -0.38
N GLY A 306 19.55 13.77 0.47
CA GLY A 306 20.32 15.00 0.75
C GLY A 306 19.49 16.05 1.49
N LEU A 307 18.47 15.63 2.22
CA LEU A 307 17.53 16.46 2.95
C LEU A 307 17.81 16.45 4.45
N GLN A 308 17.45 17.58 5.10
CA GLN A 308 17.41 17.67 6.56
C GLN A 308 16.02 17.28 7.08
N PRO A 309 15.88 16.83 8.32
CA PRO A 309 14.57 16.58 8.93
C PRO A 309 13.62 17.78 8.89
N SER A 310 14.16 19.01 8.89
CA SER A 310 13.41 20.26 8.77
C SER A 310 12.84 20.54 7.39
N ASP A 311 13.22 19.76 6.37
CA ASP A 311 12.69 19.88 5.01
C ASP A 311 11.39 19.06 4.83
N LEU A 312 11.03 18.19 5.81
CA LEU A 312 9.80 17.42 5.78
C LEU A 312 8.57 18.29 6.07
N ASP A 313 7.59 18.26 5.19
CA ASP A 313 6.30 18.92 5.38
C ASP A 313 5.21 17.95 5.83
N TYR A 314 5.23 16.71 5.32
CA TYR A 314 4.21 15.70 5.58
C TYR A 314 4.80 14.29 5.71
N VAL A 315 4.25 13.51 6.65
CA VAL A 315 4.50 12.06 6.77
C VAL A 315 3.19 11.30 6.71
N ASN A 316 3.05 10.40 5.74
CA ASN A 316 2.05 9.35 5.79
C ASN A 316 2.62 8.23 6.65
N ALA A 317 2.12 8.11 7.87
CA ALA A 317 2.64 7.21 8.86
C ALA A 317 2.17 5.75 8.61
N HIS A 318 2.92 4.81 9.15
CA HIS A 318 2.47 3.43 9.19
C HIS A 318 1.18 3.29 10.00
N GLY A 319 1.09 3.90 11.18
CA GLY A 319 -0.12 4.14 11.98
C GLY A 319 -1.26 3.15 11.79
N THR A 320 -1.21 1.98 12.46
CA THR A 320 -2.09 0.83 12.17
C THR A 320 -3.31 0.74 13.11
N SER A 321 -3.53 1.71 13.99
CA SER A 321 -4.54 1.64 15.06
C SER A 321 -4.15 0.63 16.16
N THR A 322 -2.89 0.62 16.52
CA THR A 322 -2.29 -0.27 17.53
C THR A 322 -1.37 0.51 18.46
N MET A 323 -0.91 -0.14 19.53
CA MET A 323 0.10 0.45 20.43
C MET A 323 1.40 0.89 19.73
N ALA A 324 1.67 0.39 18.53
CA ALA A 324 2.84 0.76 17.74
C ALA A 324 2.78 2.19 17.19
N ASP A 325 1.60 2.78 17.10
CA ASP A 325 1.38 4.12 16.51
C ASP A 325 2.17 5.20 17.26
N TRP A 326 2.14 5.15 18.60
CA TRP A 326 2.88 6.10 19.44
C TRP A 326 4.39 5.86 19.45
N ILE A 327 4.82 4.61 19.29
CA ILE A 327 6.25 4.29 19.12
C ILE A 327 6.78 4.94 17.83
N GLU A 328 6.03 4.83 16.72
CA GLU A 328 6.38 5.50 15.46
C GLU A 328 6.38 7.02 15.62
N LEU A 329 5.34 7.60 16.22
CA LEU A 329 5.22 9.04 16.38
C LEU A 329 6.36 9.63 17.22
N ARG A 330 6.75 8.97 18.31
CA ARG A 330 7.91 9.37 19.11
C ARG A 330 9.22 9.26 18.32
N ALA A 331 9.35 8.26 17.42
CA ALA A 331 10.50 8.16 16.54
C ALA A 331 10.55 9.32 15.53
N ILE A 332 9.38 9.73 14.98
CA ILE A 332 9.25 10.91 14.12
C ILE A 332 9.61 12.19 14.90
N GLU A 333 9.10 12.38 16.11
CA GLU A 333 9.46 13.54 16.94
C GLU A 333 10.96 13.65 17.22
N ARG A 334 11.61 12.51 17.55
CA ARG A 334 13.09 12.47 17.72
C ARG A 334 13.84 12.76 16.43
N LEU A 335 13.28 12.40 15.27
CA LEU A 335 13.87 12.69 13.96
C LEU A 335 13.87 14.19 13.70
N VAL A 336 12.72 14.84 13.88
CA VAL A 336 12.49 16.23 13.43
C VAL A 336 12.77 17.29 14.52
N GLY A 337 12.83 16.89 15.79
CA GLY A 337 13.15 17.80 16.90
C GLY A 337 12.20 18.99 16.98
N ASP A 338 12.73 20.20 16.95
CA ASP A 338 11.95 21.44 17.05
C ASP A 338 11.05 21.72 15.83
N HIS A 339 11.31 21.03 14.72
CA HIS A 339 10.46 21.12 13.53
C HIS A 339 9.10 20.42 13.70
N ALA A 340 8.91 19.61 14.73
CA ALA A 340 7.68 18.86 15.02
C ALA A 340 6.40 19.72 14.94
N LYS A 341 6.45 20.98 15.38
CA LYS A 341 5.33 21.94 15.34
C LYS A 341 4.90 22.37 13.92
N ASN A 342 5.76 22.16 12.91
CA ASN A 342 5.53 22.52 11.52
C ASN A 342 5.21 21.31 10.64
N LEU A 343 5.35 20.09 11.21
CA LEU A 343 5.15 18.83 10.49
C LEU A 343 3.70 18.37 10.64
N ALA A 344 3.10 17.95 9.53
CA ALA A 344 1.86 17.19 9.53
C ALA A 344 2.15 15.69 9.41
N VAL A 345 1.48 14.88 10.21
CA VAL A 345 1.53 13.40 10.17
C VAL A 345 0.11 12.88 10.18
N SER A 346 -0.23 11.99 9.27
CA SER A 346 -1.53 11.33 9.33
C SER A 346 -1.44 9.85 8.96
N SER A 347 -2.43 9.07 9.38
CA SER A 347 -2.59 7.71 8.93
C SER A 347 -3.86 7.57 8.10
N THR A 348 -3.68 7.35 6.80
CA THR A 348 -4.77 7.06 5.86
C THR A 348 -5.40 5.69 6.09
N LYS A 349 -4.75 4.81 6.89
CA LYS A 349 -5.34 3.54 7.35
C LYS A 349 -6.59 3.75 8.23
N SER A 350 -6.78 4.92 8.78
CA SER A 350 -8.04 5.27 9.46
C SER A 350 -9.26 5.12 8.53
N MET A 351 -9.07 5.26 7.21
CA MET A 351 -10.11 5.18 6.19
C MET A 351 -10.09 3.87 5.39
N THR A 352 -8.90 3.38 5.06
CA THR A 352 -8.74 2.19 4.21
C THR A 352 -8.61 0.88 4.98
N GLY A 353 -8.32 0.93 6.29
CA GLY A 353 -7.76 -0.22 6.98
C GLY A 353 -6.32 -0.48 6.54
N HIS A 354 -5.77 -1.59 6.99
CA HIS A 354 -4.40 -2.00 6.72
C HIS A 354 -4.34 -3.04 5.59
N LEU A 355 -3.89 -2.63 4.40
CA LEU A 355 -3.81 -3.49 3.21
C LEU A 355 -2.56 -4.37 3.18
N LEU A 356 -1.93 -4.62 4.33
CA LEU A 356 -0.75 -5.50 4.47
C LEU A 356 0.34 -5.17 3.42
N GLY A 357 0.62 -6.09 2.49
CA GLY A 357 1.64 -5.89 1.46
C GLY A 357 1.37 -4.76 0.48
N ALA A 358 0.11 -4.38 0.28
CA ALA A 358 -0.27 -3.24 -0.55
C ALA A 358 -0.20 -1.89 0.17
N ALA A 359 -0.17 -1.88 1.52
CA ALA A 359 -0.29 -0.67 2.34
C ALA A 359 0.73 0.41 1.96
N GLY A 360 2.02 0.07 1.95
CA GLY A 360 3.07 1.04 1.63
C GLY A 360 2.98 1.61 0.21
N ALA A 361 2.39 0.86 -0.72
CA ALA A 361 2.21 1.33 -2.09
C ALA A 361 1.07 2.35 -2.20
N ILE A 362 -0.11 2.07 -1.63
CA ILE A 362 -1.23 3.03 -1.65
C ILE A 362 -0.89 4.31 -0.89
N GLU A 363 -0.18 4.20 0.24
CA GLU A 363 0.24 5.34 1.08
C GLU A 363 1.32 6.19 0.42
N SER A 364 2.22 5.57 -0.34
CA SER A 364 3.15 6.27 -1.21
C SER A 364 2.40 7.09 -2.27
N ILE A 365 1.36 6.53 -2.89
CA ILE A 365 0.50 7.25 -3.84
C ILE A 365 -0.23 8.41 -3.15
N PHE A 366 -0.80 8.22 -1.96
CA PHE A 366 -1.43 9.31 -1.22
C PHE A 366 -0.43 10.40 -0.84
N SER A 367 0.83 10.05 -0.53
CA SER A 367 1.89 11.03 -0.28
C SER A 367 2.21 11.88 -1.52
N VAL A 368 2.25 11.26 -2.71
CA VAL A 368 2.43 11.95 -3.99
C VAL A 368 1.24 12.87 -4.31
N LEU A 369 0.01 12.40 -4.05
CA LEU A 369 -1.21 13.21 -4.23
C LEU A 369 -1.29 14.38 -3.24
N ALA A 370 -0.79 14.20 -2.02
CA ALA A 370 -0.66 15.30 -1.04
C ALA A 370 0.28 16.41 -1.54
N ILE A 371 1.40 16.03 -2.19
CA ILE A 371 2.29 16.99 -2.86
C ILE A 371 1.59 17.67 -4.04
N ARG A 372 0.86 16.91 -4.88
CA ARG A 372 0.16 17.44 -6.06
C ARG A 372 -0.86 18.52 -5.66
N ASP A 373 -1.69 18.22 -4.66
CA ASP A 373 -2.84 19.04 -4.31
C ASP A 373 -2.60 19.98 -3.12
N GLN A 374 -1.40 19.90 -2.49
CA GLN A 374 -1.03 20.72 -1.35
C GLN A 374 -2.01 20.58 -0.16
N ILE A 375 -2.45 19.31 0.09
CA ILE A 375 -3.39 18.97 1.16
C ILE A 375 -2.84 17.75 1.91
N ALA A 376 -2.64 17.89 3.23
CA ALA A 376 -2.38 16.77 4.11
C ALA A 376 -3.70 16.01 4.36
N PRO A 377 -3.78 14.71 4.02
CA PRO A 377 -5.00 13.91 4.25
C PRO A 377 -5.25 13.68 5.74
N PRO A 378 -6.50 13.45 6.16
CA PRO A 378 -6.85 13.35 7.57
C PRO A 378 -6.49 12.00 8.19
N THR A 379 -6.37 12.00 9.53
CA THR A 379 -6.59 10.85 10.39
C THR A 379 -8.01 10.95 10.94
N ILE A 380 -8.94 10.12 10.45
CA ILE A 380 -10.29 10.08 11.00
C ILE A 380 -10.32 9.25 12.30
N ASN A 381 -11.40 9.35 13.07
CA ASN A 381 -11.59 8.64 14.34
C ASN A 381 -10.57 9.02 15.45
N LEU A 382 -9.84 10.11 15.31
CA LEU A 382 -8.95 10.64 16.33
C LEU A 382 -9.71 11.62 17.23
N ASP A 383 -10.50 11.06 18.16
CA ASP A 383 -11.39 11.81 19.04
C ASP A 383 -10.77 12.11 20.40
N ASP A 384 -9.97 11.17 20.95
CA ASP A 384 -9.26 11.24 22.22
C ASP A 384 -7.80 10.79 22.03
N PRO A 385 -6.88 11.67 21.65
CA PRO A 385 -5.47 11.32 21.50
C PRO A 385 -4.91 10.66 22.77
N GLU A 386 -4.23 9.51 22.60
CA GLU A 386 -3.70 8.75 23.74
C GLU A 386 -2.59 9.51 24.46
N GLU A 387 -1.77 10.24 23.74
CA GLU A 387 -0.67 11.05 24.26
C GLU A 387 -0.67 12.46 23.68
N GLU A 388 0.01 13.39 24.34
CA GLU A 388 0.26 14.73 23.84
C GLU A 388 1.43 14.74 22.86
N THR A 389 1.30 15.46 21.76
CA THR A 389 2.34 15.67 20.75
C THR A 389 2.34 17.10 20.23
N ARG A 390 3.51 17.56 19.76
CA ARG A 390 3.66 18.83 19.04
C ARG A 390 3.37 18.72 17.55
N ILE A 391 3.28 17.48 17.04
CA ILE A 391 3.01 17.19 15.64
C ILE A 391 1.52 17.38 15.36
N ASN A 392 1.22 17.96 14.20
CA ASN A 392 -0.17 18.03 13.72
C ASN A 392 -0.60 16.69 13.13
N LEU A 393 -1.48 15.95 13.83
CA LEU A 393 -1.99 14.64 13.40
C LEU A 393 -3.14 14.72 12.38
N VAL A 394 -3.46 15.91 11.90
CA VAL A 394 -4.52 16.18 10.90
C VAL A 394 -5.85 15.51 11.28
N PRO A 395 -6.44 15.77 12.46
CA PRO A 395 -7.64 15.07 12.90
C PRO A 395 -8.86 15.40 12.03
N HIS A 396 -9.63 14.35 11.68
CA HIS A 396 -10.94 14.36 11.02
C HIS A 396 -11.02 14.95 9.60
N LYS A 397 -10.31 16.05 9.30
CA LYS A 397 -10.40 16.75 8.00
C LYS A 397 -9.03 17.03 7.43
N GLY A 398 -8.87 16.82 6.12
CA GLY A 398 -7.68 17.22 5.40
C GLY A 398 -7.39 18.71 5.55
N GLN A 399 -6.10 19.07 5.58
CA GLN A 399 -5.64 20.44 5.81
C GLN A 399 -4.81 20.93 4.64
N SER A 400 -5.20 22.05 4.04
CA SER A 400 -4.40 22.73 3.03
C SER A 400 -3.14 23.31 3.66
N MET A 401 -1.99 22.90 3.13
CA MET A 401 -0.69 23.36 3.58
C MET A 401 0.34 23.20 2.45
N LYS A 402 1.44 23.93 2.55
CA LYS A 402 2.56 23.72 1.63
C LYS A 402 3.19 22.36 1.89
N ILE A 403 3.30 21.52 0.85
CA ILE A 403 3.92 20.19 0.89
C ILE A 403 4.86 20.07 -0.31
N ASP A 404 6.14 20.34 -0.11
CA ASP A 404 7.16 20.13 -1.13
C ASP A 404 7.87 18.78 -0.94
N VAL A 405 7.92 18.28 0.31
CA VAL A 405 8.56 17.01 0.68
C VAL A 405 7.62 16.17 1.54
N ALA A 406 7.30 14.99 1.07
CA ALA A 406 6.51 14.01 1.80
C ALA A 406 7.29 12.70 2.00
N MET A 407 7.08 12.05 3.15
CA MET A 407 7.62 10.72 3.47
C MET A 407 6.47 9.73 3.70
N SER A 408 6.61 8.52 3.18
CA SER A 408 5.73 7.38 3.50
C SER A 408 6.50 6.34 4.29
N ASN A 409 5.99 5.96 5.46
CA ASN A 409 6.57 4.96 6.34
C ASN A 409 5.81 3.63 6.26
N SER A 410 6.53 2.53 6.24
CA SER A 410 5.96 1.19 6.31
C SER A 410 6.84 0.30 7.19
N PHE A 411 6.26 -0.25 8.26
CA PHE A 411 6.95 -1.10 9.23
C PHE A 411 6.23 -2.45 9.31
N GLY A 412 6.94 -3.53 9.05
CA GLY A 412 6.35 -4.86 8.88
C GLY A 412 6.73 -5.83 9.99
N PHE A 413 5.89 -6.85 10.18
CA PHE A 413 6.23 -8.01 10.97
C PHE A 413 7.57 -8.59 10.53
N GLY A 414 8.37 -9.09 11.49
CA GLY A 414 9.78 -9.44 11.27
C GLY A 414 10.74 -8.28 11.50
N GLY A 415 10.21 -7.09 11.87
CA GLY A 415 11.01 -5.89 12.13
C GLY A 415 11.60 -5.29 10.85
N THR A 416 10.92 -5.42 9.72
CA THR A 416 11.35 -4.87 8.45
C THR A 416 10.75 -3.49 8.24
N ASN A 417 11.62 -2.47 8.06
CA ASN A 417 11.22 -1.07 7.99
C ASN A 417 11.63 -0.44 6.66
N ALA A 418 10.73 0.33 6.08
CA ALA A 418 10.95 1.12 4.87
C ALA A 418 10.40 2.54 5.04
N SER A 419 11.15 3.53 4.54
CA SER A 419 10.70 4.91 4.38
C SER A 419 11.05 5.40 2.98
N VAL A 420 10.07 5.92 2.25
CA VAL A 420 10.24 6.48 0.91
C VAL A 420 9.97 7.97 0.96
N VAL A 421 10.83 8.79 0.35
CA VAL A 421 10.71 10.25 0.33
C VAL A 421 10.44 10.72 -1.09
N PHE A 422 9.37 11.49 -1.22
CA PHE A 422 8.95 12.15 -2.45
C PHE A 422 9.15 13.64 -2.35
N ARG A 423 9.53 14.27 -3.45
CA ARG A 423 9.71 15.72 -3.54
C ARG A 423 9.01 16.28 -4.77
N LYS A 424 8.39 17.44 -4.61
CA LYS A 424 7.84 18.22 -5.71
C LYS A 424 8.93 18.52 -6.73
N VAL A 425 8.63 18.28 -8.00
CA VAL A 425 9.53 18.67 -9.10
C VAL A 425 9.38 20.16 -9.38
N ALA A 426 10.52 20.86 -9.44
CA ALA A 426 10.57 22.29 -9.71
C ALA A 426 10.32 22.60 -11.20
#